data_084f00888975e8d8849e72343fe4064d
#
_entry.id   084f00888975e8d8849e72343fe4064d
#
_cell.length_a   1.000
_cell.length_b   1.000
_cell.length_c   1.000
_cell.angle_alpha   90.00
_cell.angle_beta   90.00
_cell.angle_gamma   90.00
#
_symmetry.space_group_name_H-M   'P 1'
#
loop_
_entity.id
_entity.type
_entity.pdbx_description
1 polymer ?
#
loop_
_entity_poly.entity_id
_entity_poly.type
_entity_poly.pdbx_seq_one_letter_code
_entity_poly.pdbx_strand_id
1 'polypeptide(L)'
;SRARQIGLLAGLLHERQTAPAFLDLVDDLAGRRSELDDGQAVDVRETTWRLGRIRRLDTALVRERSALHAEAHGVWIGARRDNDFAALAPFLERIVDIERRVGSAIDASRDPYDVLLEGFEPGMSVAQIEPIFSELRDGLLPLVERLTTRTTSMSALRGDFPIEAQRQFSRTVSARLGFDFNKGRLDEAIARAETRSAAVHPRI
;
A
#
# COMPACT_ATOMS: atom_id res chain seq x y z
N SER A 1 5.98 -22.58 -7.58
CA SER A 1 5.57 -21.93 -6.31
C SER A 1 4.63 -20.78 -6.59
N ARG A 2 3.81 -20.40 -5.61
CA ARG A 2 2.86 -19.26 -5.71
C ARG A 2 3.58 -17.96 -6.08
N ALA A 3 4.77 -17.73 -5.53
CA ALA A 3 5.57 -16.56 -5.84
C ALA A 3 5.91 -16.45 -7.34
N ARG A 4 6.26 -17.56 -7.99
CA ARG A 4 6.50 -17.60 -9.44
C ARG A 4 5.24 -17.27 -10.25
N GLN A 5 4.09 -17.77 -9.84
CA GLN A 5 2.81 -17.48 -10.50
C GLN A 5 2.46 -15.98 -10.38
N ILE A 6 2.63 -15.38 -9.20
CA ILE A 6 2.41 -13.95 -8.98
C ILE A 6 3.38 -13.13 -9.83
N GLY A 7 4.66 -13.49 -9.86
CA GLY A 7 5.63 -12.81 -10.73
C GLY A 7 5.28 -12.90 -12.21
N LEU A 8 4.84 -14.08 -12.70
CA LEU A 8 4.41 -14.25 -14.08
C LEU A 8 3.20 -13.34 -14.40
N LEU A 9 2.18 -13.36 -13.54
CA LEU A 9 0.97 -12.54 -13.74
C LEU A 9 1.31 -11.04 -13.72
N ALA A 10 2.19 -10.60 -12.82
CA ALA A 10 2.65 -9.21 -12.79
C ALA A 10 3.37 -8.82 -14.09
N GLY A 11 4.20 -9.70 -14.63
CA GLY A 11 4.86 -9.47 -15.92
C GLY A 11 3.87 -9.38 -17.08
N LEU A 12 2.90 -10.29 -17.15
CA LEU A 12 1.86 -10.27 -18.20
C LEU A 12 1.01 -9.00 -18.11
N LEU A 13 0.66 -8.57 -16.90
CA LEU A 13 -0.05 -7.32 -16.68
C LEU A 13 0.78 -6.12 -17.15
N HIS A 14 2.05 -6.08 -16.78
CA HIS A 14 2.98 -5.04 -17.20
C HIS A 14 3.08 -4.96 -18.74
N GLU A 15 3.27 -6.09 -19.41
CA GLU A 15 3.34 -6.17 -20.88
C GLU A 15 2.05 -5.64 -21.53
N ARG A 16 0.89 -5.93 -20.94
CA ARG A 16 -0.41 -5.40 -21.42
C ARG A 16 -0.54 -3.90 -21.22
N GLN A 17 -0.13 -3.40 -20.06
CA GLN A 17 -0.21 -1.98 -19.72
C GLN A 17 0.81 -1.13 -20.48
N THR A 18 1.92 -1.71 -20.92
CA THR A 18 2.96 -1.03 -21.69
C THR A 18 2.90 -1.35 -23.18
N ALA A 19 1.87 -2.07 -23.64
CA ALA A 19 1.66 -2.34 -25.06
C ALA A 19 1.44 -1.02 -25.82
N PRO A 20 2.11 -0.82 -26.99
CA PRO A 20 2.02 0.43 -27.74
C PRO A 20 0.57 0.89 -28.00
N ALA A 21 -0.29 -0.03 -28.45
CA ALA A 21 -1.69 0.28 -28.71
C ALA A 21 -2.46 0.80 -27.50
N PHE A 22 -2.11 0.37 -26.29
CA PHE A 22 -2.74 0.88 -25.06
C PHE A 22 -2.18 2.25 -24.67
N LEU A 23 -0.88 2.45 -24.82
CA LEU A 23 -0.24 3.75 -24.56
C LEU A 23 -0.76 4.81 -25.54
N ASP A 24 -0.81 4.48 -26.83
CA ASP A 24 -1.34 5.38 -27.88
C ASP A 24 -2.80 5.79 -27.60
N LEU A 25 -3.64 4.84 -27.16
CA LEU A 25 -5.02 5.13 -26.77
C LEU A 25 -5.12 6.11 -25.61
N VAL A 26 -4.29 5.92 -24.56
CA VAL A 26 -4.29 6.81 -23.39
C VAL A 26 -3.75 8.20 -23.77
N ASP A 27 -2.72 8.27 -24.61
CA ASP A 27 -2.15 9.52 -25.09
C ASP A 27 -3.15 10.28 -26.00
N ASP A 28 -3.93 9.58 -26.85
CA ASP A 28 -5.02 10.19 -27.65
C ASP A 28 -6.10 10.79 -26.72
N LEU A 29 -6.56 10.02 -25.73
CA LEU A 29 -7.55 10.49 -24.77
C LEU A 29 -7.04 11.70 -23.95
N ALA A 30 -5.76 11.71 -23.59
CA ALA A 30 -5.14 12.82 -22.88
C ALA A 30 -5.09 14.09 -23.75
N GLY A 31 -4.87 13.94 -25.07
CA GLY A 31 -4.92 15.03 -26.04
C GLY A 31 -6.34 15.59 -26.26
N ARG A 32 -7.36 14.79 -26.03
CA ARG A 32 -8.78 15.13 -26.19
C ARG A 32 -9.50 15.46 -24.89
N ARG A 33 -8.78 15.93 -23.89
CA ARG A 33 -9.30 16.18 -22.54
C ARG A 33 -10.55 17.08 -22.51
N SER A 34 -10.69 18.02 -23.44
CA SER A 34 -11.85 18.92 -23.51
C SER A 34 -13.14 18.23 -23.97
N GLU A 35 -13.06 17.00 -24.50
CA GLU A 35 -14.20 16.19 -24.91
C GLU A 35 -14.67 15.22 -23.80
N LEU A 36 -13.93 15.13 -22.70
CA LEU A 36 -14.17 14.23 -21.58
C LEU A 36 -15.00 14.94 -20.52
N ASP A 37 -15.85 14.19 -19.81
CA ASP A 37 -16.45 14.67 -18.57
C ASP A 37 -15.41 14.72 -17.44
N ASP A 38 -15.77 15.34 -16.30
CA ASP A 38 -14.87 15.55 -15.18
C ASP A 38 -14.31 14.23 -14.62
N GLY A 39 -15.10 13.17 -14.54
CA GLY A 39 -14.68 11.85 -14.08
C GLY A 39 -13.70 11.19 -15.04
N GLN A 40 -14.03 11.19 -16.32
CA GLN A 40 -13.16 10.66 -17.39
C GLN A 40 -11.83 11.43 -17.46
N ALA A 41 -11.86 12.75 -17.30
CA ALA A 41 -10.65 13.58 -17.30
C ALA A 41 -9.73 13.24 -16.12
N VAL A 42 -10.28 12.94 -14.95
CA VAL A 42 -9.53 12.46 -13.79
C VAL A 42 -8.94 11.07 -14.06
N ASP A 43 -9.73 10.13 -14.56
CA ASP A 43 -9.27 8.77 -14.86
C ASP A 43 -8.13 8.75 -15.90
N VAL A 44 -8.24 9.54 -16.95
CA VAL A 44 -7.18 9.68 -17.97
C VAL A 44 -5.92 10.28 -17.35
N ARG A 45 -6.05 11.33 -16.54
CA ARG A 45 -4.89 11.96 -15.87
C ARG A 45 -4.15 10.95 -14.96
N GLU A 46 -4.89 10.25 -14.10
CA GLU A 46 -4.31 9.27 -13.17
C GLU A 46 -3.69 8.08 -13.93
N THR A 47 -4.35 7.64 -14.98
CA THR A 47 -3.83 6.56 -15.84
C THR A 47 -2.55 6.99 -16.54
N THR A 48 -2.51 8.18 -17.13
CA THR A 48 -1.31 8.75 -17.78
C THR A 48 -0.14 8.85 -16.81
N TRP A 49 -0.39 9.36 -15.60
CA TRP A 49 0.63 9.47 -14.55
C TRP A 49 1.17 8.09 -14.17
N ARG A 50 0.30 7.12 -13.93
CA ARG A 50 0.68 5.74 -13.56
C ARG A 50 1.47 5.07 -14.67
N LEU A 51 1.01 5.16 -15.91
CA LEU A 51 1.69 4.58 -17.06
C LEU A 51 3.05 5.24 -17.32
N GLY A 52 3.16 6.54 -17.11
CA GLY A 52 4.43 7.26 -17.18
C GLY A 52 5.51 6.67 -16.27
N ARG A 53 5.13 6.09 -15.14
CA ARG A 53 6.03 5.40 -14.19
C ARG A 53 6.26 3.94 -14.61
N ILE A 54 5.19 3.21 -14.90
CA ILE A 54 5.24 1.77 -15.20
C ILE A 54 6.07 1.48 -16.46
N ARG A 55 5.92 2.27 -17.51
CA ARG A 55 6.64 2.07 -18.80
C ARG A 55 8.16 2.22 -18.71
N ARG A 56 8.67 2.80 -17.60
CA ARG A 56 10.11 2.93 -17.34
C ARG A 56 10.71 1.69 -16.70
N LEU A 57 9.88 0.76 -16.25
CA LEU A 57 10.31 -0.48 -15.63
C LEU A 57 10.49 -1.57 -16.68
N ASP A 58 11.57 -2.34 -16.52
CA ASP A 58 11.73 -3.58 -17.26
C ASP A 58 10.76 -4.65 -16.73
N THR A 59 10.16 -5.43 -17.61
CA THR A 59 9.26 -6.54 -17.25
C THR A 59 9.94 -7.58 -16.34
N ALA A 60 11.25 -7.82 -16.53
CA ALA A 60 12.01 -8.74 -15.66
C ALA A 60 12.09 -8.21 -14.23
N LEU A 61 12.34 -6.90 -14.05
CA LEU A 61 12.35 -6.24 -12.74
C LEU A 61 10.97 -6.30 -12.06
N VAL A 62 9.89 -6.08 -12.82
CA VAL A 62 8.52 -6.19 -12.30
C VAL A 62 8.21 -7.61 -11.83
N ARG A 63 8.62 -8.62 -12.60
CA ARG A 63 8.46 -10.04 -12.23
C ARG A 63 9.26 -10.40 -10.99
N GLU A 64 10.52 -9.98 -10.94
CA GLU A 64 11.42 -10.20 -9.79
C GLU A 64 10.86 -9.58 -8.51
N ARG A 65 10.46 -8.29 -8.58
CA ARG A 65 9.86 -7.56 -7.47
C ARG A 65 8.62 -8.27 -6.93
N SER A 66 7.68 -8.61 -7.79
CA SER A 66 6.43 -9.25 -7.39
C SER A 66 6.63 -10.64 -6.80
N ALA A 67 7.58 -11.42 -7.35
CA ALA A 67 7.93 -12.73 -6.82
C ALA A 67 8.60 -12.61 -5.44
N LEU A 68 9.53 -11.66 -5.26
CA LEU A 68 10.21 -11.40 -4.00
C LEU A 68 9.23 -11.01 -2.89
N HIS A 69 8.32 -10.07 -3.16
CA HIS A 69 7.31 -9.67 -2.18
C HIS A 69 6.39 -10.83 -1.78
N ALA A 70 5.97 -11.66 -2.73
CA ALA A 70 5.15 -12.83 -2.44
C ALA A 70 5.89 -13.89 -1.62
N GLU A 71 7.19 -14.08 -1.86
CA GLU A 71 8.06 -14.97 -1.09
C GLU A 71 8.26 -14.44 0.32
N ALA A 72 8.65 -13.18 0.46
CA ALA A 72 8.87 -12.50 1.73
C ALA A 72 7.62 -12.50 2.60
N HIS A 73 6.43 -12.31 2.01
CA HIS A 73 5.17 -12.41 2.74
C HIS A 73 4.95 -13.81 3.33
N GLY A 74 5.27 -14.86 2.59
CA GLY A 74 5.20 -16.24 3.09
C GLY A 74 6.15 -16.48 4.26
N VAL A 75 7.38 -15.99 4.17
CA VAL A 75 8.37 -16.07 5.25
C VAL A 75 7.94 -15.24 6.47
N TRP A 76 7.42 -14.02 6.24
CA TRP A 76 6.93 -13.16 7.32
C TRP A 76 5.85 -13.80 8.18
N ILE A 77 4.91 -14.55 7.59
CA ILE A 77 3.87 -15.26 8.33
C ILE A 77 4.49 -16.23 9.35
N GLY A 78 5.48 -17.03 8.93
CA GLY A 78 6.19 -17.95 9.82
C GLY A 78 7.03 -17.22 10.88
N ALA A 79 7.86 -16.29 10.44
CA ALA A 79 8.73 -15.47 11.29
C ALA A 79 7.94 -14.71 12.36
N ARG A 80 6.77 -14.17 11.99
CA ARG A 80 5.88 -13.46 12.91
C ARG A 80 5.28 -14.40 13.98
N ARG A 81 4.84 -15.60 13.56
CA ARG A 81 4.31 -16.62 14.47
C ARG A 81 5.35 -17.08 15.47
N ASP A 82 6.58 -17.31 14.97
CA ASP A 82 7.66 -17.93 15.75
C ASP A 82 8.57 -16.87 16.42
N ASN A 83 8.24 -15.56 16.26
CA ASN A 83 9.03 -14.41 16.72
C ASN A 83 10.50 -14.45 16.24
N ASP A 84 10.70 -14.91 15.02
CA ASP A 84 12.01 -15.10 14.35
C ASP A 84 12.27 -14.00 13.32
N PHE A 85 12.79 -12.86 13.77
CA PHE A 85 13.17 -11.76 12.87
C PHE A 85 14.35 -12.15 11.95
N ALA A 86 15.24 -13.03 12.42
CA ALA A 86 16.42 -13.42 11.66
C ALA A 86 16.04 -14.13 10.34
N ALA A 87 14.95 -14.89 10.33
CA ALA A 87 14.42 -15.50 9.10
C ALA A 87 13.91 -14.47 8.09
N LEU A 88 13.40 -13.31 8.54
CA LEU A 88 12.86 -12.26 7.67
C LEU A 88 13.92 -11.27 7.19
N ALA A 89 14.92 -10.97 8.00
CA ALA A 89 15.91 -9.92 7.75
C ALA A 89 16.54 -9.99 6.34
N PRO A 90 16.99 -11.14 5.81
CA PRO A 90 17.55 -11.23 4.47
C PRO A 90 16.58 -10.85 3.35
N PHE A 91 15.28 -11.07 3.57
CA PHE A 91 14.24 -10.65 2.62
C PHE A 91 14.02 -9.15 2.64
N LEU A 92 14.11 -8.52 3.80
CA LEU A 92 14.02 -7.05 3.91
C LEU A 92 15.19 -6.37 3.19
N GLU A 93 16.40 -6.90 3.32
CA GLU A 93 17.57 -6.40 2.58
C GLU A 93 17.36 -6.48 1.06
N ARG A 94 16.89 -7.63 0.57
CA ARG A 94 16.57 -7.81 -0.85
C ARG A 94 15.43 -6.89 -1.32
N ILE A 95 14.42 -6.65 -0.47
CA ILE A 95 13.32 -5.73 -0.77
C ILE A 95 13.86 -4.30 -0.88
N VAL A 96 14.70 -3.85 0.04
CA VAL A 96 15.32 -2.51 -0.04
C VAL A 96 16.13 -2.36 -1.33
N ASP A 97 16.92 -3.38 -1.69
CA ASP A 97 17.72 -3.35 -2.92
C ASP A 97 16.83 -3.26 -4.18
N ILE A 98 15.81 -4.12 -4.28
CA ILE A 98 14.94 -4.10 -5.46
C ILE A 98 14.13 -2.81 -5.56
N GLU A 99 13.67 -2.23 -4.44
CA GLU A 99 12.96 -0.95 -4.45
C GLU A 99 13.88 0.21 -4.86
N ARG A 100 15.14 0.21 -4.45
CA ARG A 100 16.13 1.18 -4.96
C ARG A 100 16.31 1.07 -6.47
N ARG A 101 16.40 -0.15 -7.00
CA ARG A 101 16.47 -0.39 -8.45
C ARG A 101 15.22 0.11 -9.17
N VAL A 102 14.04 -0.10 -8.59
CA VAL A 102 12.75 0.41 -9.12
C VAL A 102 12.74 1.94 -9.12
N GLY A 103 13.11 2.58 -8.01
CA GLY A 103 13.19 4.04 -7.92
C GLY A 103 14.12 4.62 -8.97
N SER A 104 15.34 4.08 -9.09
CA SER A 104 16.32 4.50 -10.09
C SER A 104 15.89 4.25 -11.55
N ALA A 105 15.15 3.17 -11.80
CA ALA A 105 14.61 2.88 -13.13
C ALA A 105 13.50 3.87 -13.53
N ILE A 106 12.69 4.34 -12.56
CA ILE A 106 11.66 5.35 -12.81
C ILE A 106 12.29 6.73 -13.04
N ASP A 107 13.23 7.13 -12.18
CA ASP A 107 13.93 8.41 -12.32
C ASP A 107 15.32 8.35 -11.65
N ALA A 108 16.35 8.15 -12.46
CA ALA A 108 17.74 8.07 -11.98
C ALA A 108 18.33 9.43 -11.53
N SER A 109 17.65 10.53 -11.81
CA SER A 109 18.11 11.89 -11.43
C SER A 109 17.72 12.29 -10.01
N ARG A 110 16.81 11.53 -9.38
CA ARG A 110 16.26 11.80 -8.05
C ARG A 110 16.64 10.72 -7.06
N ASP A 111 16.53 11.04 -5.77
CA ASP A 111 16.65 10.04 -4.72
C ASP A 111 15.59 8.95 -4.91
N PRO A 112 15.97 7.65 -4.91
CA PRO A 112 15.00 6.56 -5.07
C PRO A 112 13.86 6.59 -4.06
N TYR A 113 14.10 7.08 -2.84
CA TYR A 113 13.06 7.20 -1.82
C TYR A 113 12.00 8.23 -2.22
N ASP A 114 12.42 9.41 -2.69
CA ASP A 114 11.49 10.44 -3.19
C ASP A 114 10.68 9.94 -4.39
N VAL A 115 11.32 9.20 -5.29
CA VAL A 115 10.62 8.59 -6.43
C VAL A 115 9.59 7.58 -5.98
N LEU A 116 9.90 6.75 -5.00
CA LEU A 116 8.96 5.75 -4.47
C LEU A 116 7.84 6.38 -3.65
N LEU A 117 8.15 7.45 -2.91
CA LEU A 117 7.18 8.22 -2.12
C LEU A 117 6.02 8.74 -2.97
N GLU A 118 6.29 9.18 -4.19
CA GLU A 118 5.25 9.60 -5.14
C GLU A 118 4.19 8.52 -5.45
N GLY A 119 4.50 7.25 -5.24
CA GLY A 119 3.53 6.15 -5.37
C GLY A 119 2.46 6.15 -4.28
N PHE A 120 2.69 6.86 -3.17
CA PHE A 120 1.81 7.00 -2.01
C PHE A 120 1.26 8.42 -1.90
N GLU A 121 2.13 9.42 -2.11
CA GLU A 121 1.83 10.84 -2.00
C GLU A 121 2.28 11.57 -3.28
N PRO A 122 1.47 11.55 -4.35
CA PRO A 122 1.83 12.16 -5.62
C PRO A 122 2.18 13.63 -5.50
N GLY A 123 3.35 14.01 -6.02
CA GLY A 123 3.85 15.38 -6.00
C GLY A 123 4.56 15.79 -4.70
N MET A 124 4.69 14.88 -3.73
CA MET A 124 5.41 15.14 -2.48
C MET A 124 6.85 14.63 -2.53
N SER A 125 7.70 15.28 -1.76
CA SER A 125 9.09 14.88 -1.52
C SER A 125 9.40 14.84 -0.02
N VAL A 126 10.49 14.19 0.37
CA VAL A 126 10.97 14.19 1.77
C VAL A 126 11.14 15.62 2.27
N ALA A 127 11.74 16.50 1.46
CA ALA A 127 11.94 17.90 1.81
C ALA A 127 10.63 18.67 2.12
N GLN A 128 9.51 18.25 1.55
CA GLN A 128 8.20 18.85 1.82
C GLN A 128 7.49 18.21 3.02
N ILE A 129 7.66 16.89 3.20
CA ILE A 129 6.98 16.11 4.26
C ILE A 129 7.67 16.31 5.62
N GLU A 130 9.00 16.36 5.65
CA GLU A 130 9.79 16.42 6.89
C GLU A 130 9.46 17.65 7.76
N PRO A 131 9.31 18.86 7.23
CA PRO A 131 8.87 19.99 8.03
C PRO A 131 7.47 19.80 8.63
N ILE A 132 6.53 19.21 7.87
CA ILE A 132 5.15 18.94 8.33
C ILE A 132 5.18 17.97 9.52
N PHE A 133 5.93 16.87 9.42
CA PHE A 133 6.05 15.93 10.53
C PHE A 133 6.83 16.49 11.72
N SER A 134 7.82 17.36 11.48
CA SER A 134 8.51 18.04 12.56
C SER A 134 7.57 18.95 13.35
N GLU A 135 6.78 19.77 12.67
CA GLU A 135 5.79 20.65 13.31
C GLU A 135 4.72 19.82 14.07
N LEU A 136 4.22 18.76 13.44
CA LEU A 136 3.26 17.86 14.07
C LEU A 136 3.83 17.21 15.33
N ARG A 137 5.07 16.71 15.27
CA ARG A 137 5.77 16.13 16.41
C ARG A 137 5.93 17.15 17.54
N ASP A 138 6.40 18.34 17.22
CA ASP A 138 6.66 19.40 18.20
C ASP A 138 5.37 19.87 18.89
N GLY A 139 4.24 19.82 18.17
CA GLY A 139 2.92 20.09 18.74
C GLY A 139 2.35 18.94 19.57
N LEU A 140 2.58 17.68 19.17
CA LEU A 140 2.01 16.51 19.83
C LEU A 140 2.80 16.05 21.05
N LEU A 141 4.14 16.13 21.05
CA LEU A 141 4.97 15.65 22.16
C LEU A 141 4.56 16.28 23.51
N PRO A 142 4.40 17.59 23.66
CA PRO A 142 3.99 18.19 24.94
C PRO A 142 2.59 17.73 25.37
N LEU A 143 1.69 17.44 24.41
CA LEU A 143 0.36 16.91 24.72
C LEU A 143 0.43 15.49 25.26
N VAL A 144 1.23 14.63 24.61
CA VAL A 144 1.45 13.25 25.05
C VAL A 144 2.09 13.22 26.45
N GLU A 145 3.11 14.05 26.70
CA GLU A 145 3.75 14.17 28.01
C GLU A 145 2.75 14.58 29.10
N ARG A 146 1.91 15.57 28.84
CA ARG A 146 0.87 16.00 29.77
C ARG A 146 -0.17 14.92 30.03
N LEU A 147 -0.50 14.08 29.05
CA LEU A 147 -1.45 12.99 29.19
C LEU A 147 -0.85 11.80 29.95
N THR A 148 0.42 11.47 29.69
CA THR A 148 1.12 10.36 30.36
C THR A 148 1.42 10.64 31.83
N THR A 149 1.61 11.91 32.21
CA THR A 149 1.77 12.31 33.61
C THR A 149 0.45 12.35 34.38
N ARG A 150 -0.69 12.35 33.70
CA ARG A 150 -2.01 12.21 34.34
C ARG A 150 -2.24 10.74 34.67
N THR A 151 -2.06 10.36 35.93
CA THR A 151 -2.43 9.05 36.45
C THR A 151 -3.97 8.96 36.51
N THR A 152 -4.61 8.74 35.39
CA THR A 152 -5.99 8.29 35.38
C THR A 152 -5.93 6.80 35.63
N SER A 153 -6.33 6.36 36.82
CA SER A 153 -6.49 4.92 37.07
C SER A 153 -7.69 4.43 36.26
N MET A 154 -7.47 4.24 34.99
CA MET A 154 -8.41 3.45 34.20
C MET A 154 -8.19 2.00 34.60
N SER A 155 -9.21 1.41 35.23
CA SER A 155 -9.24 -0.03 35.39
C SER A 155 -9.08 -0.67 34.02
N ALA A 156 -7.92 -1.28 33.80
CA ALA A 156 -7.72 -2.05 32.58
C ALA A 156 -8.84 -3.08 32.48
N LEU A 157 -9.50 -3.15 31.34
CA LEU A 157 -10.44 -4.25 31.05
C LEU A 157 -9.66 -5.56 31.19
N ARG A 158 -9.88 -6.25 32.31
CA ARG A 158 -9.29 -7.56 32.58
C ARG A 158 -10.38 -8.60 32.41
N GLY A 159 -10.10 -9.61 31.59
CA GLY A 159 -11.04 -10.69 31.34
C GLY A 159 -10.52 -11.61 30.25
N ASP A 160 -11.18 -12.74 30.12
CA ASP A 160 -11.03 -13.59 28.95
C ASP A 160 -11.92 -13.03 27.82
N PHE A 161 -11.31 -12.76 26.67
CA PHE A 161 -11.99 -12.24 25.48
C PHE A 161 -11.86 -13.28 24.37
N PRO A 162 -12.72 -14.30 24.32
CA PRO A 162 -12.66 -15.34 23.29
C PRO A 162 -12.71 -14.73 21.88
N ILE A 163 -11.92 -15.26 20.97
CA ILE A 163 -11.83 -14.74 19.59
C ILE A 163 -13.20 -14.71 18.92
N GLU A 164 -14.04 -15.72 19.15
CA GLU A 164 -15.38 -15.75 18.59
C GLU A 164 -16.29 -14.62 19.09
N ALA A 165 -16.20 -14.28 20.38
CA ALA A 165 -16.95 -13.16 20.96
C ALA A 165 -16.44 -11.81 20.38
N GLN A 166 -15.13 -11.65 20.18
CA GLN A 166 -14.56 -10.47 19.53
C GLN A 166 -15.01 -10.36 18.06
N ARG A 167 -15.05 -11.48 17.33
CA ARG A 167 -15.56 -11.54 15.94
C ARG A 167 -17.02 -11.10 15.86
N GLN A 168 -17.87 -11.63 16.73
CA GLN A 168 -19.27 -11.28 16.76
C GLN A 168 -19.50 -9.81 17.15
N PHE A 169 -18.74 -9.31 18.13
CA PHE A 169 -18.76 -7.89 18.49
C PHE A 169 -18.37 -7.00 17.30
N SER A 170 -17.26 -7.31 16.64
CA SER A 170 -16.78 -6.56 15.48
C SER A 170 -17.80 -6.55 14.35
N ARG A 171 -18.44 -7.68 14.06
CA ARG A 171 -19.52 -7.76 13.06
C ARG A 171 -20.71 -6.86 13.44
N THR A 172 -21.12 -6.90 14.70
CA THR A 172 -22.25 -6.10 15.20
C THR A 172 -21.95 -4.59 15.09
N VAL A 173 -20.74 -4.19 15.49
CA VAL A 173 -20.31 -2.78 15.39
C VAL A 173 -20.23 -2.34 13.94
N SER A 174 -19.59 -3.14 13.09
CA SER A 174 -19.44 -2.81 11.65
C SER A 174 -20.82 -2.66 10.98
N ALA A 175 -21.76 -3.56 11.26
CA ALA A 175 -23.14 -3.47 10.73
C ALA A 175 -23.84 -2.18 11.19
N ARG A 176 -23.69 -1.80 12.47
CA ARG A 176 -24.26 -0.55 13.00
C ARG A 176 -23.65 0.69 12.40
N LEU A 177 -22.38 0.64 11.97
CA LEU A 177 -21.69 1.69 11.24
C LEU A 177 -22.02 1.73 9.74
N GLY A 178 -22.95 0.86 9.29
CA GLY A 178 -23.40 0.84 7.91
C GLY A 178 -22.61 -0.07 6.97
N PHE A 179 -21.76 -0.95 7.50
CA PHE A 179 -21.04 -1.91 6.65
C PHE A 179 -22.00 -2.98 6.10
N ASP A 180 -22.08 -3.07 4.77
CA ASP A 180 -22.89 -4.05 4.07
C ASP A 180 -22.13 -5.37 3.85
N PHE A 181 -22.42 -6.38 4.65
CA PHE A 181 -21.81 -7.70 4.55
C PHE A 181 -22.21 -8.50 3.29
N ASN A 182 -23.16 -8.03 2.49
CA ASN A 182 -23.42 -8.60 1.17
C ASN A 182 -22.42 -8.10 0.12
N LYS A 183 -21.77 -6.97 0.37
CA LYS A 183 -20.76 -6.36 -0.52
C LYS A 183 -19.33 -6.51 -0.04
N GLY A 184 -19.14 -6.91 1.22
CA GLY A 184 -17.84 -7.08 1.82
C GLY A 184 -17.81 -8.15 2.89
N ARG A 185 -16.62 -8.46 3.40
CA ARG A 185 -16.46 -9.43 4.49
C ARG A 185 -15.45 -8.93 5.52
N LEU A 186 -15.58 -9.43 6.74
CA LEU A 186 -14.63 -9.22 7.82
C LEU A 186 -13.75 -10.46 7.93
N ASP A 187 -12.44 -10.30 7.74
CA ASP A 187 -11.46 -11.37 7.85
C ASP A 187 -10.59 -11.20 9.09
N GLU A 188 -10.07 -12.31 9.59
CA GLU A 188 -9.06 -12.31 10.65
C GLU A 188 -7.69 -12.05 10.03
N ALA A 189 -6.92 -11.11 10.61
CA ALA A 189 -5.56 -10.86 10.23
C ALA A 189 -4.58 -11.45 11.25
N ILE A 190 -3.46 -11.99 10.77
CA ILE A 190 -2.35 -12.50 11.60
C ILE A 190 -1.63 -11.33 12.29
N ALA A 191 -1.66 -10.15 11.69
CA ALA A 191 -1.10 -8.92 12.26
C ALA A 191 -2.15 -8.15 13.05
N ARG A 192 -1.73 -7.46 14.15
CA ARG A 192 -2.58 -6.50 14.85
C ARG A 192 -3.00 -5.40 13.86
N ALA A 193 -4.32 -5.34 13.63
CA ALA A 193 -5.04 -4.25 12.98
C ALA A 193 -4.39 -3.68 11.70
N GLU A 194 -4.36 -4.44 10.62
CA GLU A 194 -4.57 -3.84 9.32
C GLU A 194 -6.08 -3.72 9.11
N THR A 195 -6.65 -2.59 9.47
CA THR A 195 -7.93 -2.16 8.93
C THR A 195 -7.70 -1.88 7.45
N ARG A 196 -7.68 -2.91 6.62
CA ARG A 196 -7.93 -2.73 5.20
C ARG A 196 -9.38 -2.31 5.10
N SER A 197 -9.60 -1.02 5.05
CA SER A 197 -10.77 -0.46 4.42
C SER A 197 -10.80 -1.11 3.05
N ALA A 198 -11.70 -2.08 2.85
CA ALA A 198 -11.97 -2.59 1.54
C ALA A 198 -12.53 -1.40 0.77
N ALA A 199 -11.66 -0.74 0.00
CA ALA A 199 -12.12 0.20 -0.99
C ALA A 199 -13.11 -0.59 -1.84
N VAL A 200 -14.37 -0.22 -1.75
CA VAL A 200 -15.43 -0.75 -2.59
C VAL A 200 -15.08 -0.32 -4.00
N HIS A 201 -14.35 -1.17 -4.72
CA HIS A 201 -14.32 -1.04 -6.17
C HIS A 201 -15.70 -1.49 -6.66
N PRO A 202 -16.49 -0.61 -7.25
CA PRO A 202 -17.68 -1.06 -7.98
C PRO A 202 -17.18 -2.06 -9.03
N ARG A 203 -17.72 -3.26 -8.99
CA ARG A 203 -17.52 -4.22 -10.09
C ARG A 203 -18.23 -3.63 -11.30
N ILE A 204 -17.45 -3.28 -12.31
CA ILE A 204 -17.91 -3.17 -13.69
C ILE A 204 -18.04 -4.58 -14.24
#